data_6faf488b1693878340738560937fe57a
#
_entry.id   6faf488b1693878340738560937fe57a
#
_cell.length_a   1.000
_cell.length_b   1.000
_cell.length_c   1.000
_cell.angle_alpha   90.00
_cell.angle_beta   90.00
_cell.angle_gamma   90.00
#
_symmetry.space_group_name_H-M   'P 1'
#
loop_
_entity.id
_entity.type
_entity.pdbx_description
1 polymer ?
#
loop_
_entity_poly.entity_id
_entity_poly.type
_entity_poly.pdbx_seq_one_letter_code
_entity_poly.pdbx_strand_id
1 'polypeptide(L)'
;MHESNLTAQALAGRYDATTIFLHWLSAALVIGLWIAGQSIGFFPRGAPRLTARSSHITAGAVLGVVLLIRLVWRHAGGTQLPRTDVGILGRAAAGMHHLLYATLIAIIVIGLACVWIRGDTDFNWFTVPAFDPGNKALRHNAVELHSLVANLLLSLAGIHAIAAAWHYRVLKDGVLQRMLPRLAAPTRKKSSN
;
A
#
# COMPACT_ATOMS: atom_id res chain seq x y z
N MET A 1 -4.25 17.45 -35.50
CA MET A 1 -3.17 18.07 -34.72
C MET A 1 -3.64 18.60 -33.34
N HIS A 2 -4.81 19.24 -33.21
CA HIS A 2 -5.29 19.83 -31.95
C HIS A 2 -5.67 18.75 -30.93
N GLU A 3 -6.36 17.66 -31.33
CA GLU A 3 -6.72 16.54 -30.44
C GLU A 3 -5.52 15.71 -29.97
N SER A 4 -4.51 15.54 -30.82
CA SER A 4 -3.26 14.86 -30.43
C SER A 4 -2.45 15.64 -29.39
N ASN A 5 -2.48 16.98 -29.44
CA ASN A 5 -1.84 17.83 -28.46
C ASN A 5 -2.60 17.87 -27.13
N LEU A 6 -3.93 17.86 -27.15
CA LEU A 6 -4.74 17.79 -25.93
C LEU A 6 -4.59 16.44 -25.22
N THR A 7 -4.49 15.34 -25.98
CA THR A 7 -4.20 14.01 -25.44
C THR A 7 -2.78 13.91 -24.87
N ALA A 8 -1.79 14.48 -25.54
CA ALA A 8 -0.40 14.53 -25.06
C ALA A 8 -0.26 15.38 -23.80
N GLN A 9 -0.96 16.53 -23.70
CA GLN A 9 -0.97 17.37 -22.49
C GLN A 9 -1.72 16.71 -21.32
N ALA A 10 -2.83 16.00 -21.60
CA ALA A 10 -3.52 15.20 -20.59
C ALA A 10 -2.68 14.00 -20.12
N LEU A 11 -1.79 13.48 -20.98
CA LEU A 11 -0.82 12.44 -20.68
C LEU A 11 0.35 12.95 -19.84
N ALA A 12 0.83 14.17 -20.11
CA ALA A 12 1.93 14.80 -19.39
C ALA A 12 1.62 15.12 -17.91
N GLY A 13 0.33 15.11 -17.54
CA GLY A 13 -0.12 15.37 -16.18
C GLY A 13 -0.38 14.13 -15.32
N ARG A 14 -0.10 12.91 -15.80
CA ARG A 14 -0.38 11.63 -15.09
C ARG A 14 0.86 10.80 -14.88
N TYR A 15 0.83 10.00 -13.83
CA TYR A 15 1.85 8.96 -13.63
C TYR A 15 1.68 7.83 -14.66
N ASP A 16 2.75 7.08 -14.90
CA ASP A 16 2.73 5.90 -15.73
C ASP A 16 1.85 4.78 -15.15
N ALA A 17 1.40 3.85 -16.00
CA ALA A 17 0.48 2.78 -15.61
C ALA A 17 1.06 1.87 -14.52
N THR A 18 2.37 1.62 -14.54
CA THR A 18 3.05 0.80 -13.53
C THR A 18 3.02 1.48 -12.17
N THR A 19 3.34 2.77 -12.09
CA THR A 19 3.26 3.57 -10.86
C THR A 19 1.84 3.56 -10.28
N ILE A 20 0.83 3.77 -11.13
CA ILE A 20 -0.58 3.76 -10.71
C ILE A 20 -0.98 2.36 -10.21
N PHE A 21 -0.65 1.31 -10.98
CA PHE A 21 -0.96 -0.07 -10.60
C PHE A 21 -0.33 -0.46 -9.26
N LEU A 22 0.96 -0.22 -9.10
CA LEU A 22 1.68 -0.55 -7.86
C LEU A 22 1.14 0.25 -6.66
N HIS A 23 0.69 1.48 -6.87
CA HIS A 23 0.07 2.29 -5.82
C HIS A 23 -1.24 1.66 -5.34
N TRP A 24 -2.16 1.36 -6.25
CA TRP A 24 -3.46 0.81 -5.91
C TRP A 24 -3.37 -0.62 -5.37
N LEU A 25 -2.44 -1.42 -5.90
CA LEU A 25 -2.14 -2.76 -5.37
C LEU A 25 -1.63 -2.66 -3.93
N SER A 26 -0.69 -1.74 -3.64
CA SER A 26 -0.22 -1.51 -2.26
C SER A 26 -1.35 -1.08 -1.34
N ALA A 27 -2.22 -0.17 -1.77
CA ALA A 27 -3.36 0.30 -0.98
C ALA A 27 -4.34 -0.85 -0.67
N ALA A 28 -4.67 -1.66 -1.67
CA ALA A 28 -5.54 -2.83 -1.51
C ALA A 28 -4.93 -3.87 -0.55
N LEU A 29 -3.62 -4.16 -0.69
CA LEU A 29 -2.91 -5.08 0.20
C LEU A 29 -2.86 -4.55 1.64
N VAL A 30 -2.60 -3.27 1.87
CA VAL A 30 -2.58 -2.66 3.21
C VAL A 30 -3.94 -2.80 3.89
N ILE A 31 -5.04 -2.45 3.19
CA ILE A 31 -6.39 -2.56 3.74
C ILE A 31 -6.75 -4.03 3.99
N GLY A 32 -6.50 -4.90 3.02
CA GLY A 32 -6.80 -6.33 3.13
C GLY A 32 -6.02 -7.01 4.26
N LEU A 33 -4.73 -6.69 4.41
CA LEU A 33 -3.88 -7.19 5.50
C LEU A 33 -4.33 -6.69 6.86
N TRP A 34 -4.75 -5.43 6.97
CA TRP A 34 -5.29 -4.91 8.22
C TRP A 34 -6.56 -5.66 8.61
N ILE A 35 -7.53 -5.83 7.68
CA ILE A 35 -8.75 -6.59 7.91
C ILE A 35 -8.43 -8.05 8.29
N ALA A 36 -7.54 -8.71 7.55
CA ALA A 36 -7.12 -10.07 7.82
C ALA A 36 -6.48 -10.19 9.23
N GLY A 37 -5.58 -9.27 9.59
CA GLY A 37 -4.94 -9.24 10.91
C GLY A 37 -5.94 -9.15 12.06
N GLN A 38 -6.93 -8.25 11.94
CA GLN A 38 -8.01 -8.11 12.93
C GLN A 38 -8.90 -9.36 13.00
N SER A 39 -9.02 -10.08 11.89
CA SER A 39 -9.92 -11.24 11.78
C SER A 39 -9.32 -12.55 12.33
N ILE A 40 -7.99 -12.69 12.44
CA ILE A 40 -7.33 -13.94 12.85
C ILE A 40 -7.88 -14.48 14.17
N GLY A 41 -8.18 -13.60 15.11
CA GLY A 41 -8.70 -13.96 16.44
C GLY A 41 -10.07 -14.62 16.42
N PHE A 42 -10.90 -14.36 15.42
CA PHE A 42 -12.26 -14.92 15.30
C PHE A 42 -12.27 -16.35 14.79
N PHE A 43 -11.20 -16.81 14.15
CA PHE A 43 -11.13 -18.19 13.68
C PHE A 43 -10.91 -19.16 14.84
N PRO A 44 -11.53 -20.36 14.82
CA PRO A 44 -11.29 -21.41 15.80
C PRO A 44 -9.81 -21.79 15.86
N ARG A 45 -9.34 -22.22 17.05
CA ARG A 45 -7.96 -22.71 17.20
C ARG A 45 -7.75 -23.96 16.33
N GLY A 46 -6.50 -24.18 15.88
CA GLY A 46 -6.12 -25.26 14.97
C GLY A 46 -6.02 -24.80 13.52
N ALA A 47 -6.33 -25.69 12.58
CA ALA A 47 -6.14 -25.46 11.14
C ALA A 47 -6.78 -24.14 10.60
N PRO A 48 -8.01 -23.75 10.96
CA PRO A 48 -8.59 -22.52 10.43
C PRO A 48 -7.78 -21.26 10.81
N ARG A 49 -7.37 -21.17 12.09
CA ARG A 49 -6.58 -20.02 12.56
C ARG A 49 -5.15 -20.03 11.97
N LEU A 50 -4.57 -21.22 11.80
CA LEU A 50 -3.28 -21.37 11.15
C LEU A 50 -3.38 -20.85 9.70
N THR A 51 -4.36 -21.30 8.92
CA THR A 51 -4.57 -20.86 7.53
C THR A 51 -4.76 -19.34 7.45
N ALA A 52 -5.60 -18.76 8.30
CA ALA A 52 -5.81 -17.31 8.33
C ALA A 52 -4.52 -16.54 8.61
N ARG A 53 -3.69 -17.04 9.54
CA ARG A 53 -2.38 -16.45 9.86
C ARG A 53 -1.40 -16.61 8.71
N SER A 54 -1.29 -17.79 8.13
CA SER A 54 -0.41 -18.07 6.99
C SER A 54 -0.78 -17.18 5.81
N SER A 55 -2.06 -17.02 5.50
CA SER A 55 -2.52 -16.11 4.45
C SER A 55 -2.10 -14.66 4.71
N HIS A 56 -2.17 -14.20 5.98
CA HIS A 56 -1.70 -12.87 6.37
C HIS A 56 -0.18 -12.74 6.20
N ILE A 57 0.60 -13.71 6.62
CA ILE A 57 2.07 -13.73 6.49
C ILE A 57 2.47 -13.69 5.01
N THR A 58 1.89 -14.57 4.20
CA THR A 58 2.18 -14.65 2.75
C THR A 58 1.80 -13.36 2.03
N ALA A 59 0.61 -12.81 2.30
CA ALA A 59 0.18 -11.53 1.71
C ALA A 59 1.06 -10.36 2.18
N GLY A 60 1.55 -10.40 3.42
CA GLY A 60 2.52 -9.45 3.95
C GLY A 60 3.86 -9.51 3.22
N ALA A 61 4.36 -10.72 2.92
CA ALA A 61 5.56 -10.91 2.11
C ALA A 61 5.37 -10.37 0.68
N VAL A 62 4.20 -10.63 0.07
CA VAL A 62 3.84 -10.05 -1.24
C VAL A 62 3.85 -8.52 -1.19
N LEU A 63 3.29 -7.91 -0.13
CA LEU A 63 3.35 -6.45 0.05
C LEU A 63 4.80 -5.95 0.13
N GLY A 64 5.69 -6.70 0.81
CA GLY A 64 7.12 -6.40 0.86
C GLY A 64 7.77 -6.38 -0.53
N VAL A 65 7.48 -7.39 -1.34
CA VAL A 65 7.97 -7.45 -2.74
C VAL A 65 7.40 -6.30 -3.58
N VAL A 66 6.10 -6.01 -3.47
CA VAL A 66 5.45 -4.89 -4.18
C VAL A 66 6.09 -3.56 -3.78
N LEU A 67 6.38 -3.37 -2.49
CA LEU A 67 7.07 -2.17 -2.01
C LEU A 67 8.47 -2.03 -2.61
N LEU A 68 9.27 -3.10 -2.63
CA LEU A 68 10.61 -3.10 -3.23
C LEU A 68 10.53 -2.74 -4.72
N ILE A 69 9.63 -3.38 -5.47
CA ILE A 69 9.42 -3.06 -6.89
C ILE A 69 9.04 -1.58 -7.05
N ARG A 70 8.16 -1.06 -6.19
CA ARG A 70 7.72 0.33 -6.23
C ARG A 70 8.85 1.31 -5.97
N LEU A 71 9.73 1.01 -5.00
CA LEU A 71 10.91 1.83 -4.70
C LEU A 71 11.89 1.83 -5.87
N VAL A 72 12.21 0.65 -6.40
CA VAL A 72 13.10 0.51 -7.57
C VAL A 72 12.52 1.23 -8.78
N TRP A 73 11.23 0.99 -9.09
CA TRP A 73 10.55 1.61 -10.23
C TRP A 73 10.58 3.14 -10.15
N ARG A 74 10.33 3.69 -8.96
CA ARG A 74 10.37 5.14 -8.73
C ARG A 74 11.72 5.77 -9.09
N HIS A 75 12.82 5.03 -8.92
CA HIS A 75 14.17 5.52 -9.20
C HIS A 75 14.68 5.15 -10.59
N ALA A 76 14.24 4.02 -11.15
CA ALA A 76 14.79 3.47 -12.40
C ALA A 76 13.98 3.85 -13.66
N GLY A 77 12.68 4.04 -13.58
CA GLY A 77 11.85 4.23 -14.77
C GLY A 77 10.52 4.93 -14.56
N GLY A 78 10.14 5.22 -13.32
CA GLY A 78 8.85 5.85 -13.01
C GLY A 78 8.81 7.32 -13.45
N THR A 79 7.65 7.72 -14.01
CA THR A 79 7.42 9.11 -14.40
C THR A 79 7.54 10.04 -13.20
N GLN A 80 8.40 11.04 -13.28
CA GLN A 80 8.55 12.09 -12.28
C GLN A 80 7.70 13.29 -12.70
N LEU A 81 6.66 13.59 -11.95
CA LEU A 81 5.81 14.76 -12.21
C LEU A 81 6.23 15.95 -11.35
N PRO A 82 6.13 17.18 -11.88
CA PRO A 82 6.33 18.39 -11.09
C PRO A 82 5.36 18.44 -9.89
N ARG A 83 5.83 19.00 -8.79
CA ARG A 83 4.97 19.24 -7.61
C ARG A 83 3.88 20.24 -7.99
N THR A 84 2.63 19.92 -7.64
CA THR A 84 1.49 20.84 -7.83
C THR A 84 1.47 21.93 -6.77
N ASP A 85 1.85 21.54 -5.55
CA ASP A 85 1.79 22.43 -4.40
C ASP A 85 3.17 22.99 -4.07
N VAL A 86 3.20 24.29 -3.80
CA VAL A 86 4.36 25.02 -3.30
C VAL A 86 4.12 25.47 -1.85
N GLY A 87 5.18 25.80 -1.14
CA GLY A 87 5.09 26.29 0.23
C GLY A 87 4.73 25.21 1.26
N ILE A 88 3.86 25.54 2.21
CA ILE A 88 3.53 24.68 3.37
C ILE A 88 2.78 23.42 2.93
N LEU A 89 1.81 23.53 2.02
CA LEU A 89 1.03 22.39 1.52
C LEU A 89 1.92 21.39 0.80
N GLY A 90 2.83 21.84 -0.05
CA GLY A 90 3.77 20.96 -0.74
C GLY A 90 4.73 20.25 0.22
N ARG A 91 5.14 20.91 1.31
CA ARG A 91 5.94 20.28 2.37
C ARG A 91 5.14 19.24 3.15
N ALA A 92 3.89 19.55 3.49
CA ALA A 92 2.98 18.62 4.17
C ALA A 92 2.71 17.38 3.32
N ALA A 93 2.44 17.54 2.02
CA ALA A 93 2.26 16.43 1.09
C ALA A 93 3.51 15.55 0.97
N ALA A 94 4.70 16.16 0.87
CA ALA A 94 5.95 15.41 0.85
C ALA A 94 6.19 14.67 2.17
N GLY A 95 5.95 15.31 3.32
CA GLY A 95 6.03 14.70 4.65
C GLY A 95 5.10 13.52 4.81
N MET A 96 3.85 13.63 4.36
CA MET A 96 2.87 12.53 4.36
C MET A 96 3.37 11.32 3.57
N HIS A 97 3.92 11.52 2.37
CA HIS A 97 4.47 10.41 1.59
C HIS A 97 5.68 9.75 2.26
N HIS A 98 6.61 10.53 2.83
CA HIS A 98 7.73 9.97 3.58
C HIS A 98 7.25 9.16 4.79
N LEU A 99 6.27 9.67 5.52
CA LEU A 99 5.72 9.00 6.69
C LEU A 99 5.00 7.70 6.32
N LEU A 100 4.22 7.69 5.24
CA LEU A 100 3.59 6.48 4.71
C LEU A 100 4.62 5.43 4.29
N TYR A 101 5.69 5.81 3.57
CA TYR A 101 6.75 4.87 3.21
C TYR A 101 7.51 4.34 4.44
N ALA A 102 7.87 5.22 5.37
CA ALA A 102 8.57 4.82 6.59
C ALA A 102 7.74 3.85 7.42
N THR A 103 6.45 4.13 7.61
CA THR A 103 5.53 3.28 8.36
C THR A 103 5.28 1.95 7.64
N LEU A 104 5.21 1.96 6.29
CA LEU A 104 5.06 0.76 5.48
C LEU A 104 6.31 -0.14 5.55
N ILE A 105 7.50 0.43 5.53
CA ILE A 105 8.74 -0.32 5.75
C ILE A 105 8.76 -0.90 7.17
N ALA A 106 8.44 -0.08 8.16
CA ALA A 106 8.44 -0.50 9.56
C ALA A 106 7.49 -1.67 9.81
N ILE A 107 6.25 -1.63 9.29
CA ILE A 107 5.27 -2.71 9.50
C ILE A 107 5.71 -4.03 8.89
N ILE A 108 6.38 -4.01 7.72
CA ILE A 108 6.92 -5.20 7.07
C ILE A 108 8.06 -5.79 7.91
N VAL A 109 9.00 -4.95 8.35
CA VAL A 109 10.13 -5.39 9.18
C VAL A 109 9.65 -5.99 10.51
N ILE A 110 8.71 -5.31 11.19
CA ILE A 110 8.13 -5.79 12.44
C ILE A 110 7.34 -7.08 12.20
N GLY A 111 6.62 -7.21 11.08
CA GLY A 111 5.91 -8.42 10.69
C GLY A 111 6.85 -9.62 10.53
N LEU A 112 7.98 -9.45 9.85
CA LEU A 112 9.02 -10.47 9.73
C LEU A 112 9.62 -10.84 11.10
N ALA A 113 9.88 -9.83 11.94
CA ALA A 113 10.33 -10.05 13.31
C ALA A 113 9.30 -10.85 14.14
N CYS A 114 8.00 -10.58 13.99
CA CYS A 114 6.94 -11.35 14.64
C CYS A 114 6.96 -12.83 14.23
N VAL A 115 7.13 -13.11 12.92
CA VAL A 115 7.26 -14.50 12.42
C VAL A 115 8.43 -15.21 13.07
N TRP A 116 9.59 -14.56 13.14
CA TRP A 116 10.79 -15.13 13.75
C TRP A 116 10.67 -15.31 15.27
N ILE A 117 10.21 -14.28 16.00
CA ILE A 117 10.05 -14.32 17.45
C ILE A 117 9.06 -15.42 17.89
N ARG A 118 8.02 -15.65 17.10
CA ARG A 118 6.96 -16.61 17.40
C ARG A 118 7.28 -18.04 16.98
N GLY A 119 8.14 -18.21 15.98
CA GLY A 119 8.36 -19.50 15.34
C GLY A 119 7.12 -19.91 14.54
N ASP A 120 6.59 -19.01 13.71
CA ASP A 120 5.37 -19.29 12.95
C ASP A 120 5.62 -20.34 11.85
N THR A 121 4.60 -21.16 11.62
CA THR A 121 4.54 -22.10 10.50
C THR A 121 3.64 -21.55 9.42
N ASP A 122 4.10 -21.57 8.17
CA ASP A 122 3.34 -21.12 7.00
C ASP A 122 2.75 -22.33 6.27
N PHE A 123 1.42 -22.47 6.29
CA PHE A 123 0.63 -23.57 5.71
C PHE A 123 1.12 -25.00 6.05
N ASN A 124 1.84 -25.21 7.14
CA ASN A 124 2.55 -26.46 7.47
C ASN A 124 3.64 -26.89 6.47
N TRP A 125 4.03 -26.03 5.53
CA TRP A 125 5.08 -26.31 4.57
C TRP A 125 6.46 -25.85 5.05
N PHE A 126 6.47 -24.74 5.74
CA PHE A 126 7.69 -24.11 6.20
C PHE A 126 7.51 -23.58 7.62
N THR A 127 8.45 -23.90 8.50
CA THR A 127 8.46 -23.41 9.88
C THR A 127 9.73 -22.61 10.13
N VAL A 128 9.57 -21.40 10.61
CA VAL A 128 10.68 -20.56 11.08
C VAL A 128 10.97 -20.95 12.53
N PRO A 129 12.21 -21.33 12.87
CA PRO A 129 12.57 -21.60 14.28
C PRO A 129 12.33 -20.35 15.13
N ALA A 130 11.69 -20.52 16.29
CA ALA A 130 11.43 -19.40 17.21
C ALA A 130 12.75 -18.87 17.78
N PHE A 131 12.90 -17.53 17.79
CA PHE A 131 14.07 -16.86 18.33
C PHE A 131 14.28 -17.17 19.84
N ASP A 132 13.20 -17.04 20.62
CA ASP A 132 13.20 -17.34 22.06
C ASP A 132 11.86 -18.00 22.42
N PRO A 133 11.81 -19.36 22.38
CA PRO A 133 10.56 -20.09 22.59
C PRO A 133 9.93 -19.89 23.98
N GLY A 134 10.72 -19.59 25.00
CA GLY A 134 10.27 -19.40 26.39
C GLY A 134 9.67 -18.01 26.65
N ASN A 135 9.99 -17.02 25.86
CA ASN A 135 9.71 -15.62 26.16
C ASN A 135 8.32 -15.17 25.67
N LYS A 136 7.31 -15.43 26.49
CA LYS A 136 5.92 -15.03 26.18
C LYS A 136 5.75 -13.50 26.10
N ALA A 137 6.48 -12.75 26.93
CA ALA A 137 6.40 -11.29 26.95
C ALA A 137 6.93 -10.69 25.64
N LEU A 138 8.07 -11.17 25.14
CA LEU A 138 8.63 -10.73 23.86
C LEU A 138 7.64 -10.97 22.71
N ARG A 139 7.01 -12.15 22.67
CA ARG A 139 6.00 -12.48 21.66
C ARG A 139 4.80 -11.54 21.72
N HIS A 140 4.31 -11.27 22.92
CA HIS A 140 3.18 -10.38 23.13
C HIS A 140 3.51 -8.97 22.67
N ASN A 141 4.62 -8.42 23.15
CA ASN A 141 5.06 -7.06 22.82
C ASN A 141 5.31 -6.87 21.31
N ALA A 142 5.89 -7.87 20.64
CA ALA A 142 6.11 -7.81 19.20
C ALA A 142 4.78 -7.73 18.41
N VAL A 143 3.77 -8.52 18.79
CA VAL A 143 2.45 -8.49 18.17
C VAL A 143 1.72 -7.17 18.47
N GLU A 144 1.81 -6.67 19.69
CA GLU A 144 1.22 -5.36 20.04
C GLU A 144 1.85 -4.22 19.26
N LEU A 145 3.18 -4.20 19.13
CA LEU A 145 3.88 -3.21 18.33
C LEU A 145 3.47 -3.28 16.86
N HIS A 146 3.35 -4.52 16.31
CA HIS A 146 2.87 -4.72 14.95
C HIS A 146 1.45 -4.15 14.77
N SER A 147 0.54 -4.44 15.69
CA SER A 147 -0.84 -3.92 15.66
C SER A 147 -0.89 -2.40 15.77
N LEU A 148 -0.07 -1.81 16.65
CA LEU A 148 0.01 -0.35 16.81
C LEU A 148 0.45 0.32 15.52
N VAL A 149 1.53 -0.18 14.90
CA VAL A 149 2.06 0.36 13.64
C VAL A 149 1.09 0.12 12.48
N ALA A 150 0.36 -0.99 12.45
CA ALA A 150 -0.68 -1.25 11.46
C ALA A 150 -1.84 -0.24 11.56
N ASN A 151 -2.30 0.06 12.77
CA ASN A 151 -3.33 1.07 13.00
C ASN A 151 -2.83 2.48 12.64
N LEU A 152 -1.58 2.80 12.95
CA LEU A 152 -0.96 4.08 12.54
C LEU A 152 -0.92 4.18 11.01
N LEU A 153 -0.45 3.14 10.31
CA LEU A 153 -0.39 3.11 8.85
C LEU A 153 -1.77 3.31 8.21
N LEU A 154 -2.80 2.62 8.72
CA LEU A 154 -4.17 2.76 8.22
C LEU A 154 -4.71 4.17 8.46
N SER A 155 -4.45 4.76 9.63
CA SER A 155 -4.84 6.14 9.94
C SER A 155 -4.18 7.15 9.00
N LEU A 156 -2.89 7.01 8.76
CA LEU A 156 -2.15 7.83 7.78
C LEU A 156 -2.68 7.68 6.37
N ALA A 157 -2.98 6.43 5.94
CA ALA A 157 -3.58 6.16 4.64
C ALA A 157 -4.98 6.79 4.52
N GLY A 158 -5.79 6.76 5.58
CA GLY A 158 -7.08 7.44 5.66
C GLY A 158 -6.95 8.96 5.51
N ILE A 159 -6.04 9.59 6.25
CA ILE A 159 -5.76 11.03 6.14
C ILE A 159 -5.29 11.39 4.73
N HIS A 160 -4.39 10.58 4.15
CA HIS A 160 -3.93 10.75 2.77
C HIS A 160 -5.08 10.66 1.75
N ALA A 161 -5.98 9.69 1.90
CA ALA A 161 -7.15 9.55 1.03
C ALA A 161 -8.13 10.72 1.17
N ILE A 162 -8.36 11.21 2.40
CA ILE A 162 -9.20 12.39 2.67
C ILE A 162 -8.57 13.63 2.03
N ALA A 163 -7.26 13.83 2.16
CA ALA A 163 -6.55 14.93 1.51
C ALA A 163 -6.70 14.87 -0.01
N ALA A 164 -6.53 13.69 -0.62
CA ALA A 164 -6.73 13.51 -2.06
C ALA A 164 -8.17 13.82 -2.50
N ALA A 165 -9.18 13.43 -1.71
CA ALA A 165 -10.58 13.76 -1.97
C ALA A 165 -10.85 15.27 -1.83
N TRP A 166 -10.21 15.93 -0.88
CA TRP A 166 -10.27 17.39 -0.71
C TRP A 166 -9.68 18.12 -1.93
N HIS A 167 -8.49 17.71 -2.40
CA HIS A 167 -7.88 18.23 -3.63
C HIS A 167 -8.80 18.08 -4.84
N TYR A 168 -9.48 16.93 -4.92
CA TYR A 168 -10.42 16.67 -6.02
C TYR A 168 -11.68 17.54 -5.98
N ARG A 169 -12.31 17.66 -4.78
CA ARG A 169 -13.65 18.30 -4.68
C ARG A 169 -13.58 19.80 -4.43
N VAL A 170 -12.61 20.25 -3.67
CA VAL A 170 -12.50 21.63 -3.19
C VAL A 170 -11.47 22.41 -4.01
N LEU A 171 -10.22 21.93 -4.06
CA LEU A 171 -9.14 22.63 -4.76
C LEU A 171 -9.20 22.44 -6.28
N LYS A 172 -9.75 21.33 -6.75
CA LYS A 172 -9.92 20.99 -8.19
C LYS A 172 -8.62 21.10 -9.00
N ASP A 173 -7.50 20.76 -8.38
CA ASP A 173 -6.13 20.94 -8.90
C ASP A 173 -5.57 19.74 -9.66
N GLY A 174 -6.36 18.67 -9.84
CA GLY A 174 -6.00 17.52 -10.63
C GLY A 174 -5.07 16.51 -9.93
N VAL A 175 -4.72 16.68 -8.64
CA VAL A 175 -3.81 15.79 -7.90
C VAL A 175 -4.31 14.35 -7.90
N LEU A 176 -5.58 14.11 -7.58
CA LEU A 176 -6.16 12.77 -7.57
C LEU A 176 -6.15 12.14 -8.97
N GLN A 177 -6.44 12.92 -10.01
CA GLN A 177 -6.51 12.45 -11.40
C GLN A 177 -5.16 11.91 -11.91
N ARG A 178 -4.03 12.35 -11.32
CA ARG A 178 -2.69 11.84 -11.64
C ARG A 178 -2.52 10.36 -11.30
N MET A 179 -3.28 9.88 -10.30
CA MET A 179 -3.23 8.51 -9.76
C MET A 179 -4.45 7.65 -10.11
N LEU A 180 -5.42 8.18 -10.88
CA LEU A 180 -6.57 7.38 -11.29
C LEU A 180 -6.21 6.50 -12.48
N PRO A 181 -6.63 5.20 -12.48
CA PRO A 181 -6.52 4.34 -13.65
C PRO A 181 -7.28 4.97 -14.84
N ARG A 182 -6.80 4.73 -16.06
CA ARG A 182 -7.58 5.05 -17.25
C ARG A 182 -8.75 4.08 -17.33
N LEU A 183 -9.95 4.56 -17.09
CA LEU A 183 -11.14 3.87 -17.57
C LEU A 183 -11.09 3.96 -19.09
N ALA A 184 -11.15 2.82 -19.78
CA ALA A 184 -11.19 2.80 -21.24
C ALA A 184 -12.34 3.70 -21.69
N ALA A 185 -12.02 4.70 -22.52
CA ALA A 185 -13.06 5.52 -23.15
C ALA A 185 -13.98 4.57 -23.92
N PRO A 186 -15.32 4.72 -23.81
CA PRO A 186 -16.23 3.91 -24.60
C PRO A 186 -15.86 4.09 -26.07
N THR A 187 -15.60 2.99 -26.76
CA THR A 187 -15.32 2.98 -28.19
C THR A 187 -16.48 3.63 -28.91
N ARG A 188 -16.26 4.84 -29.43
CA ARG A 188 -17.24 5.53 -30.26
C ARG A 188 -17.48 4.65 -31.47
N LYS A 189 -18.62 3.93 -31.51
CA LYS A 189 -19.06 3.23 -32.73
C LYS A 189 -19.02 4.25 -33.87
N LYS A 190 -18.12 4.06 -34.83
CA LYS A 190 -18.24 4.75 -36.13
C LYS A 190 -19.60 4.36 -36.72
N SER A 191 -20.52 5.30 -36.77
CA SER A 191 -21.71 5.16 -37.62
C SER A 191 -21.20 5.17 -39.03
N SER A 192 -21.19 4.01 -39.67
CA SER A 192 -21.06 3.88 -41.12
C SER A 192 -22.39 4.39 -41.71
N ASN A 193 -22.34 5.56 -42.32
CA ASN A 193 -23.25 5.94 -43.38
C ASN A 193 -22.67 5.50 -44.72
#